data_60542652be42a108244fc700fc569820
#
_entry.id   60542652be42a108244fc700fc569820
#
_cell.length_a   1.000
_cell.length_b   1.000
_cell.length_c   1.000
_cell.angle_alpha   90.00
_cell.angle_beta   90.00
_cell.angle_gamma   90.00
#
_symmetry.space_group_name_H-M   'P 1'
#
loop_
_entity.id
_entity.type
_entity.pdbx_description
1 polymer ?
#
loop_
_entity_poly.entity_id
_entity_poly.type
_entity_poly.pdbx_seq_one_letter_code
_entity_poly.pdbx_strand_id
1 'polypeptide(L)'
;SIDKTPDSYTPLNRLSIVGKNGLGALTYHPYEEMKKDQSLSLGLSGYAEKALQILAGKNAVISDEFYSLTGTSGGARPKIQVIYNKVTGELRTGNKCKSENESFWIIKFPSTHDFPDIAQIEYAYYLMAKDAGVEMADSKLFDGKKGKKFFGTKRFDRIGNNRLHLHSVAGLLHDDFRKSTLDYGHIMDAVIRLEKNKQSLEKVMRLAMFNVLTSNQDDH
;
A
#
# COMPACT_ATOMS: atom_id res chain seq x y z
N SER A 1 -1.86 28.61 -5.84
CA SER A 1 -2.26 27.23 -6.09
C SER A 1 -3.06 27.22 -7.38
N ILE A 2 -2.52 26.60 -8.41
CA ILE A 2 -3.23 26.37 -9.67
C ILE A 2 -4.03 25.11 -9.43
N ASP A 3 -5.36 25.18 -9.57
CA ASP A 3 -6.26 24.03 -9.60
C ASP A 3 -5.89 23.11 -10.76
N LYS A 4 -4.98 22.16 -10.49
CA LYS A 4 -4.56 21.17 -11.49
C LYS A 4 -5.47 19.96 -11.39
N THR A 5 -6.15 19.65 -12.47
CA THR A 5 -6.87 18.36 -12.59
C THR A 5 -5.86 17.20 -12.70
N PRO A 6 -6.21 15.97 -12.29
CA PRO A 6 -5.32 14.82 -12.38
C PRO A 6 -4.70 14.61 -13.77
N ASP A 7 -5.42 14.95 -14.82
CA ASP A 7 -4.99 14.78 -16.22
C ASP A 7 -3.96 15.84 -16.67
N SER A 8 -3.78 16.92 -15.90
CA SER A 8 -2.79 17.96 -16.21
C SER A 8 -1.37 17.63 -15.78
N TYR A 9 -1.16 16.52 -15.05
CA TYR A 9 0.16 16.14 -14.57
C TYR A 9 0.90 15.25 -15.58
N THR A 10 2.04 15.76 -16.06
CA THR A 10 2.97 14.95 -16.84
C THR A 10 3.56 13.82 -15.98
N PRO A 11 4.10 12.73 -16.57
CA PRO A 11 4.80 11.70 -15.82
C PRO A 11 5.90 12.25 -14.89
N LEU A 12 6.65 13.26 -15.35
CA LEU A 12 7.70 13.91 -14.54
C LEU A 12 7.12 14.67 -13.33
N ASN A 13 6.00 15.39 -13.51
CA ASN A 13 5.32 16.03 -12.40
C ASN A 13 4.85 15.01 -11.37
N ARG A 14 4.32 13.86 -11.81
CA ARG A 14 3.90 12.79 -10.91
C ARG A 14 5.09 12.24 -10.12
N LEU A 15 6.24 12.04 -10.74
CA LEU A 15 7.46 11.60 -10.07
C LEU A 15 7.96 12.62 -9.04
N SER A 16 7.90 13.92 -9.32
CA SER A 16 8.29 14.96 -8.34
C SER A 16 7.38 14.98 -7.11
N ILE A 17 6.08 14.69 -7.27
CA ILE A 17 5.14 14.54 -6.15
C ILE A 17 5.47 13.29 -5.32
N VAL A 18 5.80 12.19 -5.98
CA VAL A 18 6.24 10.95 -5.31
C VAL A 18 7.48 11.21 -4.46
N GLY A 19 8.47 11.88 -5.02
CA GLY A 19 9.68 12.28 -4.34
C GLY A 19 10.32 11.16 -3.52
N LYS A 20 10.35 11.35 -2.20
CA LYS A 20 10.86 10.38 -1.21
C LYS A 20 9.78 9.43 -0.66
N ASN A 21 8.50 9.59 -1.03
CA ASN A 21 7.40 8.88 -0.38
C ASN A 21 6.96 7.62 -1.11
N GLY A 22 7.60 7.32 -2.23
CA GLY A 22 7.32 6.13 -3.02
C GLY A 22 7.56 4.80 -2.29
N LEU A 23 7.01 3.73 -2.85
CA LEU A 23 7.35 2.37 -2.46
C LEU A 23 8.77 2.05 -2.94
N GLY A 24 9.43 1.13 -2.24
CA GLY A 24 10.79 0.72 -2.58
C GLY A 24 11.86 1.74 -2.19
N ALA A 25 13.04 1.60 -2.78
CA ALA A 25 14.21 2.40 -2.48
C ALA A 25 14.39 3.63 -3.38
N LEU A 26 13.70 3.69 -4.52
CA LEU A 26 13.85 4.80 -5.46
C LEU A 26 13.32 6.11 -4.87
N THR A 27 14.03 7.18 -5.14
CA THR A 27 13.65 8.56 -4.83
C THR A 27 13.82 9.42 -6.06
N TYR A 28 12.98 10.42 -6.22
CA TYR A 28 12.97 11.29 -7.39
C TYR A 28 13.30 12.72 -6.98
N HIS A 29 14.14 13.39 -7.74
CA HIS A 29 14.57 14.77 -7.54
C HIS A 29 14.46 15.57 -8.82
N PRO A 30 14.08 16.88 -8.78
CA PRO A 30 13.62 17.59 -7.58
C PRO A 30 12.25 17.10 -7.11
N TYR A 31 11.92 17.28 -5.83
CA TYR A 31 10.64 16.93 -5.26
C TYR A 31 10.09 18.05 -4.38
N GLU A 32 8.78 18.10 -4.25
CA GLU A 32 8.12 19.01 -3.33
C GLU A 32 8.28 18.48 -1.90
N GLU A 33 8.83 19.30 -1.00
CA GLU A 33 8.94 18.90 0.40
C GLU A 33 7.55 18.81 1.03
N MET A 34 7.23 17.65 1.56
CA MET A 34 6.04 17.47 2.37
C MET A 34 6.15 18.26 3.67
N LYS A 35 5.02 18.82 4.12
CA LYS A 35 4.92 19.42 5.44
C LYS A 35 5.36 18.42 6.49
N LYS A 36 6.05 18.94 7.55
CA LYS A 36 6.72 18.18 8.63
C LYS A 36 5.83 17.11 9.24
N ASP A 37 6.48 16.06 9.78
CA ASP A 37 5.90 15.01 10.62
C ASP A 37 4.79 15.54 11.54
N GLN A 38 3.55 15.17 11.27
CA GLN A 38 2.39 15.58 12.04
C GLN A 38 1.54 14.37 12.40
N SER A 39 0.92 14.39 13.59
CA SER A 39 -0.16 13.45 13.88
C SER A 39 -1.30 13.63 12.86
N LEU A 40 -2.03 12.56 12.57
CA LEU A 40 -3.11 12.61 11.59
C LEU A 40 -4.22 13.57 12.05
N SER A 41 -4.31 14.74 11.43
CA SER A 41 -5.20 15.82 11.83
C SER A 41 -6.69 15.43 11.86
N LEU A 42 -7.11 14.54 10.94
CA LEU A 42 -8.50 14.09 10.79
C LEU A 42 -8.77 12.72 11.43
N GLY A 43 -7.74 12.01 11.84
CA GLY A 43 -7.86 10.60 12.19
C GLY A 43 -8.29 9.72 11.00
N LEU A 44 -8.24 8.40 11.15
CA LEU A 44 -8.51 7.46 10.05
C LEU A 44 -9.91 7.62 9.43
N SER A 45 -10.93 7.83 10.25
CA SER A 45 -12.31 7.98 9.74
C SER A 45 -12.48 9.23 8.88
N GLY A 46 -11.84 10.34 9.23
CA GLY A 46 -11.90 11.56 8.43
C GLY A 46 -11.18 11.41 7.09
N TYR A 47 -10.05 10.71 7.05
CA TYR A 47 -9.37 10.39 5.79
C TYR A 47 -10.18 9.42 4.91
N ALA A 48 -10.86 8.43 5.50
CA ALA A 48 -11.75 7.53 4.79
C ALA A 48 -12.94 8.28 4.15
N GLU A 49 -13.56 9.22 4.88
CA GLU A 49 -14.65 10.05 4.37
C GLU A 49 -14.20 10.93 3.20
N LYS A 50 -13.03 11.56 3.31
CA LYS A 50 -12.42 12.31 2.18
C LYS A 50 -12.16 11.44 0.97
N ALA A 51 -11.61 10.25 1.18
CA ALA A 51 -11.34 9.30 0.11
C ALA A 51 -12.61 8.92 -0.65
N LEU A 52 -13.70 8.62 0.06
CA LEU A 52 -15.01 8.32 -0.55
C LEU A 52 -15.59 9.51 -1.32
N GLN A 53 -15.45 10.75 -0.82
CA GLN A 53 -15.89 11.95 -1.53
C GLN A 53 -15.14 12.12 -2.87
N ILE A 54 -13.84 11.88 -2.88
CA ILE A 54 -13.01 11.94 -4.09
C ILE A 54 -13.45 10.87 -5.11
N LEU A 55 -13.63 9.63 -4.65
CA LEU A 55 -14.11 8.53 -5.51
C LEU A 55 -15.50 8.78 -6.09
N ALA A 56 -16.37 9.49 -5.35
CA ALA A 56 -17.70 9.87 -5.80
C ALA A 56 -17.69 11.06 -6.79
N GLY A 57 -16.52 11.53 -7.21
CA GLY A 57 -16.41 12.69 -8.13
C GLY A 57 -16.89 14.02 -7.54
N LYS A 58 -17.12 14.08 -6.22
CA LYS A 58 -17.44 15.33 -5.54
C LYS A 58 -16.16 16.17 -5.48
N ASN A 59 -16.25 17.44 -5.84
CA ASN A 59 -15.15 18.42 -5.74
C ASN A 59 -14.74 18.61 -4.26
N ALA A 60 -14.13 17.58 -3.69
CA ALA A 60 -13.48 17.72 -2.40
C ALA A 60 -12.16 18.44 -2.64
N VAL A 61 -11.94 19.56 -1.95
CA VAL A 61 -10.62 20.19 -1.91
C VAL A 61 -9.66 19.14 -1.35
N ILE A 62 -8.87 18.56 -2.25
CA ILE A 62 -7.86 17.59 -1.88
C ILE A 62 -6.76 18.39 -1.21
N SER A 63 -6.64 18.24 0.11
CA SER A 63 -5.54 18.90 0.84
C SER A 63 -4.21 18.27 0.41
N ASP A 64 -3.16 19.09 0.33
CA ASP A 64 -1.78 18.62 0.06
C ASP A 64 -1.38 17.46 0.98
N GLU A 65 -1.89 17.47 2.23
CA GLU A 65 -1.73 16.40 3.19
C GLU A 65 -2.32 15.08 2.70
N PHE A 66 -3.53 15.07 2.14
CA PHE A 66 -4.16 13.85 1.63
C PHE A 66 -3.41 13.29 0.42
N TYR A 67 -3.02 14.15 -0.51
CA TYR A 67 -2.21 13.76 -1.66
C TYR A 67 -0.88 13.14 -1.23
N SER A 68 -0.25 13.74 -0.25
CA SER A 68 1.03 13.28 0.26
C SER A 68 0.95 11.92 0.96
N LEU A 69 -0.20 11.61 1.57
CA LEU A 69 -0.44 10.36 2.28
C LEU A 69 -0.85 9.22 1.35
N THR A 70 -1.59 9.53 0.27
CA THR A 70 -2.05 8.49 -0.67
C THR A 70 -0.91 7.90 -1.48
N GLY A 71 0.16 8.67 -1.70
CA GLY A 71 1.40 8.21 -2.30
C GLY A 71 1.19 7.43 -3.61
N THR A 72 2.18 6.65 -3.97
CA THR A 72 2.25 5.85 -5.21
C THR A 72 1.87 4.39 -5.00
N SER A 73 1.17 4.07 -3.93
CA SER A 73 0.69 2.71 -3.75
C SER A 73 -0.42 2.43 -4.75
N GLY A 74 -0.14 1.66 -5.80
CA GLY A 74 -1.10 1.27 -6.83
C GLY A 74 -2.36 0.59 -6.28
N GLY A 75 -3.28 0.22 -7.16
CA GLY A 75 -4.54 -0.44 -6.83
C GLY A 75 -5.72 0.53 -6.66
N ALA A 76 -6.93 0.05 -6.93
CA ALA A 76 -8.15 0.85 -7.03
C ALA A 76 -8.68 1.38 -5.69
N ARG A 77 -8.40 0.69 -4.57
CA ARG A 77 -8.87 1.12 -3.25
C ARG A 77 -8.01 2.23 -2.65
N PRO A 78 -8.62 3.27 -2.06
CA PRO A 78 -7.90 4.35 -1.40
C PRO A 78 -7.06 3.80 -0.24
N LYS A 79 -5.86 4.33 -0.10
CA LYS A 79 -4.94 3.93 0.96
C LYS A 79 -4.03 5.08 1.36
N ILE A 80 -3.56 5.06 2.60
CA ILE A 80 -2.58 6.03 3.10
C ILE A 80 -1.34 5.33 3.64
N GLN A 81 -0.22 6.03 3.56
CA GLN A 81 1.03 5.63 4.18
C GLN A 81 1.21 6.39 5.49
N VAL A 82 1.48 5.66 6.56
CA VAL A 82 1.61 6.22 7.90
C VAL A 82 2.77 5.58 8.66
N ILE A 83 3.21 6.24 9.70
CA ILE A 83 4.06 5.66 10.73
C ILE A 83 3.18 5.35 11.94
N TYR A 84 3.26 4.12 12.41
CA TYR A 84 2.52 3.62 13.58
C TYR A 84 3.47 3.30 14.71
N ASN A 85 3.16 3.82 15.90
CA ASN A 85 3.85 3.51 17.14
C ASN A 85 3.10 2.39 17.87
N LYS A 86 3.75 1.23 18.03
CA LYS A 86 3.14 0.03 18.64
C LYS A 86 2.85 0.16 20.13
N VAL A 87 3.49 1.09 20.83
CA VAL A 87 3.33 1.32 22.29
C VAL A 87 2.23 2.31 22.57
N THR A 88 2.24 3.46 21.88
CA THR A 88 1.24 4.52 22.10
C THR A 88 -0.02 4.36 21.27
N GLY A 89 0.03 3.55 20.20
CA GLY A 89 -1.06 3.46 19.23
C GLY A 89 -1.16 4.65 18.28
N GLU A 90 -0.24 5.60 18.38
CA GLU A 90 -0.26 6.83 17.58
C GLU A 90 0.04 6.55 16.11
N LEU A 91 -0.69 7.25 15.25
CA LEU A 91 -0.47 7.30 13.81
C LEU A 91 -0.03 8.70 13.41
N ARG A 92 1.04 8.80 12.64
CA ARG A 92 1.52 10.08 12.11
C ARG A 92 2.00 9.97 10.67
N THR A 93 2.11 11.11 10.03
CA THR A 93 2.78 11.24 8.74
C THR A 93 4.30 11.25 8.92
N GLY A 94 5.03 11.04 7.86
CA GLY A 94 6.47 11.16 7.86
C GLY A 94 7.18 10.11 7.03
N ASN A 95 8.47 10.34 6.83
CA ASN A 95 9.34 9.47 6.04
C ASN A 95 10.48 8.83 6.86
N LYS A 96 10.47 9.05 8.20
CA LYS A 96 11.48 8.52 9.11
C LYS A 96 10.85 8.15 10.46
N CYS A 97 11.11 6.93 10.92
CA CYS A 97 10.79 6.49 12.27
C CYS A 97 11.73 7.19 13.28
N LYS A 98 11.16 7.63 14.40
CA LYS A 98 11.89 8.33 15.49
C LYS A 98 12.34 7.38 16.60
N SER A 99 11.78 6.17 16.65
CA SER A 99 12.10 5.15 17.63
C SER A 99 11.94 3.74 17.07
N GLU A 100 12.45 2.74 17.77
CA GLU A 100 12.28 1.32 17.44
C GLU A 100 10.84 0.82 17.63
N ASN A 101 10.00 1.59 18.31
CA ASN A 101 8.59 1.29 18.48
C ASN A 101 7.75 1.74 17.29
N GLU A 102 8.32 2.49 16.37
CA GLU A 102 7.66 2.97 15.17
C GLU A 102 7.98 2.09 13.96
N SER A 103 6.99 1.96 13.09
CA SER A 103 7.13 1.25 11.81
C SER A 103 6.22 1.86 10.74
N PHE A 104 6.58 1.63 9.48
CA PHE A 104 5.81 2.12 8.34
C PHE A 104 4.67 1.15 8.00
N TRP A 105 3.49 1.71 7.76
CA TRP A 105 2.27 0.99 7.45
C TRP A 105 1.55 1.58 6.24
N ILE A 106 0.79 0.74 5.57
CA ILE A 106 -0.22 1.15 4.59
C ILE A 106 -1.56 0.79 5.19
N ILE A 107 -2.47 1.76 5.28
CA ILE A 107 -3.85 1.55 5.76
C ILE A 107 -4.79 1.74 4.58
N LYS A 108 -5.63 0.75 4.33
CA LYS A 108 -6.64 0.74 3.27
C LYS A 108 -7.96 1.29 3.77
N PHE A 109 -8.63 2.05 2.92
CA PHE A 109 -9.99 2.52 3.15
C PHE A 109 -10.97 1.80 2.21
N PRO A 110 -12.22 1.60 2.65
CA PRO A 110 -13.23 0.99 1.80
C PRO A 110 -13.51 1.87 0.58
N SER A 111 -13.86 1.24 -0.53
CA SER A 111 -14.40 1.86 -1.73
C SER A 111 -15.93 2.00 -1.61
N THR A 112 -16.55 2.69 -2.57
CA THR A 112 -18.01 2.89 -2.62
C THR A 112 -18.81 1.60 -2.82
N HIS A 113 -18.19 0.57 -3.36
CA HIS A 113 -18.83 -0.72 -3.67
C HIS A 113 -18.42 -1.85 -2.71
N ASP A 114 -17.58 -1.55 -1.72
CA ASP A 114 -17.11 -2.55 -0.77
C ASP A 114 -18.19 -2.87 0.28
N PHE A 115 -18.18 -4.10 0.77
CA PHE A 115 -18.98 -4.50 1.93
C PHE A 115 -18.55 -3.73 3.18
N PRO A 116 -19.46 -3.46 4.13
CA PRO A 116 -19.14 -2.75 5.37
C PRO A 116 -17.97 -3.38 6.15
N ASP A 117 -17.84 -4.71 6.08
CA ASP A 117 -16.85 -5.50 6.81
C ASP A 117 -15.61 -5.86 5.97
N ILE A 118 -15.34 -5.15 4.87
CA ILE A 118 -14.25 -5.46 3.97
C ILE A 118 -12.89 -5.52 4.68
N ALA A 119 -12.66 -4.65 5.65
CA ALA A 119 -11.42 -4.66 6.43
C ALA A 119 -11.26 -5.93 7.27
N GLN A 120 -12.35 -6.42 7.87
CA GLN A 120 -12.36 -7.66 8.65
C GLN A 120 -12.19 -8.87 7.72
N ILE A 121 -12.79 -8.83 6.52
CA ILE A 121 -12.61 -9.88 5.50
C ILE A 121 -11.14 -9.94 5.07
N GLU A 122 -10.50 -8.81 4.73
CA GLU A 122 -9.07 -8.79 4.39
C GLU A 122 -8.20 -9.31 5.54
N TYR A 123 -8.56 -8.99 6.78
CA TYR A 123 -7.83 -9.49 7.94
C TYR A 123 -8.02 -10.99 8.17
N ALA A 124 -9.21 -11.53 7.91
CA ALA A 124 -9.45 -12.97 7.96
C ALA A 124 -8.61 -13.71 6.90
N TYR A 125 -8.55 -13.20 5.67
CA TYR A 125 -7.67 -13.75 4.63
C TYR A 125 -6.19 -13.71 5.04
N TYR A 126 -5.74 -12.63 5.68
CA TYR A 126 -4.39 -12.55 6.22
C TYR A 126 -4.11 -13.66 7.26
N LEU A 127 -5.05 -13.90 8.18
CA LEU A 127 -4.91 -14.96 9.18
C LEU A 127 -4.87 -16.35 8.52
N MET A 128 -5.78 -16.61 7.58
CA MET A 128 -5.82 -17.85 6.82
C MET A 128 -4.51 -18.08 6.03
N ALA A 129 -3.98 -17.04 5.39
CA ALA A 129 -2.73 -17.12 4.66
C ALA A 129 -1.56 -17.48 5.58
N LYS A 130 -1.48 -16.87 6.77
CA LYS A 130 -0.47 -17.21 7.77
C LYS A 130 -0.58 -18.63 8.25
N ASP A 131 -1.79 -19.10 8.55
CA ASP A 131 -2.03 -20.48 9.00
C ASP A 131 -1.68 -21.50 7.89
N ALA A 132 -1.90 -21.13 6.63
CA ALA A 132 -1.46 -21.92 5.47
C ALA A 132 0.06 -21.85 5.23
N GLY A 133 0.81 -21.09 6.03
CA GLY A 133 2.25 -20.91 5.91
C GLY A 133 2.67 -20.00 4.75
N VAL A 134 1.77 -19.19 4.22
CA VAL A 134 2.12 -18.10 3.28
C VAL A 134 2.86 -17.01 4.03
N GLU A 135 3.98 -16.58 3.51
CA GLU A 135 4.76 -15.49 4.11
C GLU A 135 4.07 -14.15 3.84
N MET A 136 3.52 -13.56 4.89
CA MET A 136 2.78 -12.31 4.83
C MET A 136 3.42 -11.24 5.71
N ALA A 137 3.40 -9.99 5.24
CA ALA A 137 3.75 -8.85 6.08
C ALA A 137 2.77 -8.72 7.25
N ASP A 138 3.26 -8.30 8.43
CA ASP A 138 2.42 -8.09 9.61
C ASP A 138 1.23 -7.19 9.26
N SER A 139 0.03 -7.64 9.60
CA SER A 139 -1.21 -6.92 9.33
C SER A 139 -2.10 -6.88 10.57
N LYS A 140 -2.92 -5.86 10.68
CA LYS A 140 -3.85 -5.68 11.80
C LYS A 140 -5.05 -4.82 11.41
N LEU A 141 -6.08 -4.85 12.24
CA LEU A 141 -7.19 -3.92 12.18
C LEU A 141 -6.89 -2.68 13.02
N PHE A 142 -7.07 -1.51 12.44
CA PHE A 142 -7.00 -0.21 13.08
C PHE A 142 -8.39 0.30 13.39
N ASP A 143 -8.56 0.89 14.57
CA ASP A 143 -9.83 1.43 15.01
C ASP A 143 -10.13 2.80 14.39
N GLY A 144 -11.36 2.94 13.91
CA GLY A 144 -11.93 4.21 13.51
C GLY A 144 -13.05 4.65 14.43
N LYS A 145 -13.67 5.78 14.12
CA LYS A 145 -14.84 6.27 14.85
C LYS A 145 -16.04 5.34 14.63
N LYS A 146 -16.94 5.28 15.63
CA LYS A 146 -18.19 4.51 15.58
C LYS A 146 -18.00 3.02 15.27
N GLY A 147 -16.93 2.42 15.78
CA GLY A 147 -16.66 0.98 15.59
C GLY A 147 -16.16 0.58 14.21
N LYS A 148 -15.93 1.53 13.29
CA LYS A 148 -15.33 1.22 11.98
C LYS A 148 -13.94 0.62 12.16
N LYS A 149 -13.61 -0.35 11.30
CA LYS A 149 -12.28 -0.96 11.24
C LYS A 149 -11.64 -0.65 9.90
N PHE A 150 -10.31 -0.53 9.91
CA PHE A 150 -9.50 -0.34 8.72
C PHE A 150 -8.39 -1.39 8.70
N PHE A 151 -8.22 -2.05 7.56
CA PHE A 151 -7.13 -3.01 7.39
C PHE A 151 -5.83 -2.26 7.14
N GLY A 152 -4.80 -2.62 7.88
CA GLY A 152 -3.47 -2.08 7.66
C GLY A 152 -2.42 -3.18 7.59
N THR A 153 -1.43 -2.99 6.73
CA THR A 153 -0.28 -3.87 6.57
C THR A 153 1.02 -3.11 6.76
N LYS A 154 1.95 -3.72 7.47
CA LYS A 154 3.30 -3.19 7.67
C LYS A 154 4.06 -3.22 6.35
N ARG A 155 4.76 -2.16 6.04
CA ARG A 155 5.56 -2.09 4.82
C ARG A 155 6.77 -3.01 4.91
N PHE A 156 6.82 -4.02 4.05
CA PHE A 156 7.94 -4.95 3.96
C PHE A 156 9.17 -4.33 3.27
N ASP A 157 8.98 -3.24 2.52
CA ASP A 157 10.04 -2.50 1.86
C ASP A 157 10.76 -1.50 2.79
N ARG A 158 10.54 -1.64 4.10
CA ARG A 158 11.18 -0.80 5.15
C ARG A 158 11.70 -1.68 6.28
N ILE A 159 12.99 -1.55 6.59
CA ILE A 159 13.63 -2.13 7.78
C ILE A 159 14.15 -0.98 8.61
N GLY A 160 13.40 -0.61 9.68
CA GLY A 160 13.61 0.65 10.37
C GLY A 160 13.50 1.82 9.38
N ASN A 161 14.55 2.60 9.26
CA ASN A 161 14.62 3.71 8.29
C ASN A 161 15.27 3.34 6.95
N ASN A 162 15.77 2.11 6.82
CA ASN A 162 16.34 1.62 5.56
C ASN A 162 15.26 1.24 4.57
N ARG A 163 15.54 1.47 3.30
CA ARG A 163 14.64 1.17 2.18
C ARG A 163 15.16 -0.05 1.42
N LEU A 164 14.24 -0.97 1.13
CA LEU A 164 14.52 -2.09 0.24
C LEU A 164 14.03 -1.76 -1.16
N HIS A 165 14.76 -2.19 -2.17
CA HIS A 165 14.31 -2.09 -3.55
C HIS A 165 13.04 -2.93 -3.75
N LEU A 166 12.09 -2.38 -4.48
CA LEU A 166 10.84 -3.04 -4.84
C LEU A 166 10.65 -2.94 -6.35
N HIS A 167 10.37 -4.06 -6.97
CA HIS A 167 10.01 -4.14 -8.38
C HIS A 167 8.89 -5.16 -8.56
N SER A 168 7.84 -4.81 -9.28
CA SER A 168 6.81 -5.79 -9.63
C SER A 168 7.31 -6.75 -10.70
N VAL A 169 6.76 -7.96 -10.76
CA VAL A 169 7.09 -8.92 -11.82
C VAL A 169 6.70 -8.37 -13.19
N ALA A 170 5.55 -7.70 -13.30
CA ALA A 170 5.14 -7.04 -14.53
C ALA A 170 6.18 -6.00 -14.98
N GLY A 171 6.67 -5.15 -14.07
CA GLY A 171 7.73 -4.19 -14.39
C GLY A 171 9.06 -4.87 -14.79
N LEU A 172 9.43 -5.96 -14.11
CA LEU A 172 10.65 -6.72 -14.39
C LEU A 172 10.62 -7.39 -15.77
N LEU A 173 9.45 -7.90 -16.16
CA LEU A 173 9.25 -8.60 -17.44
C LEU A 173 8.75 -7.69 -18.55
N HIS A 174 8.66 -6.36 -18.31
CA HIS A 174 8.15 -5.36 -19.25
C HIS A 174 6.72 -5.66 -19.74
N ASP A 175 5.87 -6.19 -18.87
CA ASP A 175 4.48 -6.50 -19.15
C ASP A 175 3.54 -5.33 -18.77
N ASP A 176 2.46 -5.16 -19.52
CA ASP A 176 1.44 -4.16 -19.19
C ASP A 176 0.48 -4.72 -18.13
N PHE A 177 0.62 -4.28 -16.89
CA PHE A 177 -0.21 -4.75 -15.77
C PHE A 177 -1.73 -4.59 -15.98
N ARG A 178 -2.19 -3.75 -16.94
CA ARG A 178 -3.61 -3.59 -17.28
C ARG A 178 -4.13 -4.67 -18.22
N LYS A 179 -3.24 -5.30 -18.95
CA LYS A 179 -3.54 -6.35 -19.94
C LYS A 179 -2.55 -7.50 -19.79
N SER A 180 -2.20 -7.79 -18.54
CA SER A 180 -1.17 -8.79 -18.25
C SER A 180 -1.55 -10.15 -18.84
N THR A 181 -0.55 -10.79 -19.43
CA THR A 181 -0.59 -12.18 -19.90
C THR A 181 0.25 -13.08 -18.98
N LEU A 182 0.76 -12.53 -17.88
CA LEU A 182 1.57 -13.27 -16.94
C LEU A 182 0.72 -14.25 -16.14
N ASP A 183 1.31 -15.40 -15.86
CA ASP A 183 0.77 -16.43 -15.00
C ASP A 183 1.82 -16.83 -13.92
N TYR A 184 1.47 -17.76 -13.06
CA TYR A 184 2.38 -18.24 -12.03
C TYR A 184 3.64 -18.90 -12.58
N GLY A 185 3.61 -19.47 -13.81
CA GLY A 185 4.78 -19.99 -14.49
C GLY A 185 5.82 -18.91 -14.76
N HIS A 186 5.40 -17.75 -15.25
CA HIS A 186 6.28 -16.60 -15.47
C HIS A 186 6.87 -16.08 -14.15
N ILE A 187 6.08 -16.06 -13.06
CA ILE A 187 6.58 -15.66 -11.74
C ILE A 187 7.64 -16.66 -11.25
N MET A 188 7.38 -17.96 -11.40
CA MET A 188 8.32 -19.01 -11.00
C MET A 188 9.63 -18.92 -11.79
N ASP A 189 9.56 -18.71 -13.10
CA ASP A 189 10.75 -18.51 -13.94
C ASP A 189 11.57 -17.28 -13.50
N ALA A 190 10.88 -16.17 -13.20
CA ALA A 190 11.54 -14.97 -12.69
C ALA A 190 12.27 -15.26 -11.36
N VAL A 191 11.61 -15.95 -10.41
CA VAL A 191 12.18 -16.32 -9.12
C VAL A 191 13.39 -17.24 -9.29
N ILE A 192 13.30 -18.26 -10.15
CA ILE A 192 14.42 -19.17 -10.42
C ILE A 192 15.64 -18.41 -10.97
N ARG A 193 15.41 -17.46 -11.88
CA ARG A 193 16.48 -16.65 -12.48
C ARG A 193 17.13 -15.70 -11.48
N LEU A 194 16.35 -15.08 -10.60
CA LEU A 194 16.84 -14.10 -9.63
C LEU A 194 17.50 -14.75 -8.41
N GLU A 195 16.84 -15.73 -7.80
CA GLU A 195 17.25 -16.25 -6.50
C GLU A 195 17.96 -17.61 -6.59
N LYS A 196 17.71 -18.38 -7.65
CA LYS A 196 18.27 -19.73 -7.85
C LYS A 196 18.09 -20.63 -6.62
N ASN A 197 16.97 -20.45 -5.92
CA ASN A 197 16.68 -21.09 -4.63
C ASN A 197 15.34 -21.83 -4.68
N LYS A 198 15.37 -23.14 -4.34
CA LYS A 198 14.18 -23.96 -4.29
C LYS A 198 13.15 -23.48 -3.26
N GLN A 199 13.59 -22.96 -2.13
CA GLN A 199 12.70 -22.46 -1.08
C GLN A 199 11.86 -21.27 -1.57
N SER A 200 12.43 -20.38 -2.35
CA SER A 200 11.70 -19.24 -2.93
C SER A 200 10.64 -19.71 -3.93
N LEU A 201 10.93 -20.76 -4.71
CA LEU A 201 9.95 -21.38 -5.58
C LEU A 201 8.79 -22.00 -4.78
N GLU A 202 9.08 -22.70 -3.69
CA GLU A 202 8.08 -23.26 -2.79
C GLU A 202 7.16 -22.20 -2.17
N LYS A 203 7.68 -21.00 -1.87
CA LYS A 203 6.88 -19.84 -1.41
C LYS A 203 5.88 -19.40 -2.48
N VAL A 204 6.31 -19.26 -3.73
CA VAL A 204 5.42 -18.90 -4.84
C VAL A 204 4.35 -19.96 -5.08
N MET A 205 4.73 -21.25 -5.08
CA MET A 205 3.79 -22.37 -5.19
C MET A 205 2.72 -22.32 -4.10
N ARG A 206 3.14 -22.12 -2.84
CA ARG A 206 2.22 -22.02 -1.70
C ARG A 206 1.24 -20.87 -1.84
N LEU A 207 1.73 -19.70 -2.29
CA LEU A 207 0.88 -18.54 -2.57
C LEU A 207 -0.13 -18.85 -3.68
N ALA A 208 0.32 -19.45 -4.80
CA ALA A 208 -0.55 -19.84 -5.91
C ALA A 208 -1.66 -20.81 -5.45
N MET A 209 -1.28 -21.85 -4.70
CA MET A 209 -2.25 -22.80 -4.13
C MET A 209 -3.25 -22.12 -3.19
N PHE A 210 -2.78 -21.22 -2.32
CA PHE A 210 -3.64 -20.46 -1.42
C PHE A 210 -4.65 -19.63 -2.21
N ASN A 211 -4.21 -18.88 -3.23
CA ASN A 211 -5.08 -18.05 -4.05
C ASN A 211 -6.16 -18.87 -4.78
N VAL A 212 -5.78 -20.03 -5.33
CA VAL A 212 -6.75 -20.95 -5.98
C VAL A 212 -7.77 -21.48 -4.95
N LEU A 213 -7.32 -21.97 -3.81
CA LEU A 213 -8.19 -22.56 -2.79
C LEU A 213 -9.13 -21.55 -2.14
N THR A 214 -8.70 -20.31 -2.02
CA THR A 214 -9.51 -19.21 -1.47
C THR A 214 -10.32 -18.45 -2.53
N SER A 215 -10.26 -18.89 -3.79
CA SER A 215 -10.93 -18.22 -4.92
C SER A 215 -10.57 -16.74 -5.02
N ASN A 216 -9.30 -16.40 -4.74
CA ASN A 216 -8.83 -15.04 -4.89
C ASN A 216 -8.73 -14.68 -6.37
N GLN A 217 -9.60 -13.78 -6.84
CA GLN A 217 -9.65 -13.33 -8.23
C GLN A 217 -8.83 -12.03 -8.46
N ASP A 218 -8.24 -11.49 -7.41
CA ASP A 218 -7.45 -10.25 -7.42
C ASP A 218 -5.99 -10.58 -7.01
N ASP A 219 -5.40 -11.58 -7.65
CA ASP A 219 -4.10 -12.13 -7.31
C ASP A 219 -2.93 -11.60 -8.17
N HIS A 220 -3.14 -10.47 -8.83
CA HIS A 220 -2.18 -9.82 -9.73
C HIS A 220 -1.35 -8.69 -9.12
#